data_0443538b4efbbea95bba7d35f541e159
#
_entry.id   0443538b4efbbea95bba7d35f541e159
#
_cell.length_a   1.000
_cell.length_b   1.000
_cell.length_c   1.000
_cell.angle_alpha   90.00
_cell.angle_beta   90.00
_cell.angle_gamma   90.00
#
_symmetry.space_group_name_H-M   'P 1'
#
loop_
_entity.id
_entity.type
_entity.pdbx_description
1 polymer ?
#
loop_
_entity_poly.entity_id
_entity_poly.type
_entity_poly.pdbx_seq_one_letter_code
_entity_poly.pdbx_strand_id
1 'polypeptide(L)'
;MRAAAALLALALAPGALLAAQGGWTPPQPPCDLPPANSKINNAITALKTASEKPESRDQQLAQAKRLLSDAILQDKQDANPAAWYYLGRLAVIASDVAGADSALARAATLAPKCADDIATYRHDLWGELLNNGLAVWQDGKQDSGLALLRGAARLEPANPKALAAAAALLASRGNDDSALVYYRLAAKAAGADTAFARDKRDALANAWHLVVRRVQGHPAAQRVLRLRAGLDSMQRGITGDSTVLARLLASSQSRKTRGTRLAPADQQLFTRDSTARVQGVAQRRAHLAASLGQIAADSSALVAAFAPAIEALSDYVTAYPGEPEAAISLATLYAQSGRGALAAAVFDSLAAHAPELEPDALFGPGGRMVEQGLYRAGARALTLGLARNPYRRDALFSLAVAHYQLRDSAALLPVAQRLLVLDPLNRASLKLVAAGWDFGGRRDSTRAYVARADTGLAVEISVPSFVPDSAGASLDAGALNLKSTPSAPFRLTVEFLDVSGQVVATAAHDVPSLPPRQSHAFALQVSGKRIAGWRYRAS
;
A
#
# COMPACT_ATOMS: atom_id res chain seq x y z
N MET A 1 -5.37 -2.16 20.88
CA MET A 1 -5.14 -0.81 20.33
C MET A 1 -6.37 -0.44 19.52
N ARG A 2 -7.12 0.55 19.97
CA ARG A 2 -8.40 0.95 19.39
C ARG A 2 -8.10 1.78 18.14
N ALA A 3 -8.39 1.23 16.95
CA ALA A 3 -8.39 2.00 15.71
C ALA A 3 -9.56 2.99 15.79
N ALA A 4 -9.25 4.26 15.90
CA ALA A 4 -10.21 5.35 15.79
C ALA A 4 -10.73 5.36 14.35
N ALA A 5 -11.99 4.99 14.17
CA ALA A 5 -12.73 5.31 12.96
C ALA A 5 -12.83 6.83 12.90
N ALA A 6 -12.07 7.45 11.99
CA ALA A 6 -12.23 8.85 11.65
C ALA A 6 -13.59 8.99 10.95
N LEU A 7 -14.62 9.24 11.73
CA LEU A 7 -15.90 9.75 11.25
C LEU A 7 -15.61 11.12 10.65
N LEU A 8 -15.69 11.22 9.31
CA LEU A 8 -15.76 12.49 8.62
C LEU A 8 -17.01 13.22 9.14
N ALA A 9 -16.83 14.07 10.13
CA ALA A 9 -17.80 15.07 10.48
C ALA A 9 -17.76 16.11 9.35
N LEU A 10 -18.58 15.94 8.32
CA LEU A 10 -18.96 17.05 7.46
C LEU A 10 -19.67 18.05 8.36
N ALA A 11 -18.97 19.11 8.72
CA ALA A 11 -19.56 20.29 9.32
C ALA A 11 -20.44 20.96 8.25
N LEU A 12 -21.67 20.52 8.15
CA LEU A 12 -22.72 21.23 7.46
C LEU A 12 -23.09 22.41 8.34
N ALA A 13 -22.92 23.61 7.83
CA ALA A 13 -23.39 24.82 8.47
C ALA A 13 -24.88 24.67 8.81
N PRO A 14 -25.34 25.10 10.00
CA PRO A 14 -26.75 25.03 10.37
C PRO A 14 -27.51 26.16 9.66
N GLY A 15 -27.83 25.96 8.40
CA GLY A 15 -28.48 26.96 7.58
C GLY A 15 -29.52 26.43 6.60
N ALA A 16 -29.65 25.10 6.44
CA ALA A 16 -30.45 24.53 5.36
C ALA A 16 -31.72 23.74 5.81
N LEU A 17 -32.16 23.88 7.05
CA LEU A 17 -33.39 23.23 7.54
C LEU A 17 -34.70 24.00 7.18
N LEU A 18 -34.62 24.99 6.29
CA LEU A 18 -35.78 25.84 5.92
C LEU A 18 -36.25 25.67 4.47
N ALA A 19 -35.67 24.80 3.65
CA ALA A 19 -36.04 24.69 2.25
C ALA A 19 -37.17 23.70 1.95
N ALA A 20 -37.55 22.83 2.88
CA ALA A 20 -38.68 21.88 2.67
C ALA A 20 -40.08 22.51 2.82
N GLN A 21 -40.17 23.79 3.16
CA GLN A 21 -41.42 24.56 3.20
C GLN A 21 -41.40 25.75 2.21
N GLY A 22 -40.59 25.63 1.15
CA GLY A 22 -40.50 26.67 0.13
C GLY A 22 -41.83 26.90 -0.52
N GLY A 23 -42.36 28.12 -0.38
CA GLY A 23 -43.56 28.56 -1.09
C GLY A 23 -43.40 28.43 -2.60
N TRP A 24 -44.49 28.48 -3.31
CA TRP A 24 -44.48 28.45 -4.76
C TRP A 24 -43.57 29.52 -5.36
N THR A 25 -42.62 29.11 -6.19
CA THR A 25 -41.78 30.01 -6.98
C THR A 25 -42.07 29.80 -8.47
N PRO A 26 -42.34 30.87 -9.24
CA PRO A 26 -42.48 30.73 -10.70
C PRO A 26 -41.09 30.35 -11.30
N PRO A 27 -41.09 29.79 -12.53
CA PRO A 27 -39.85 29.60 -13.27
C PRO A 27 -39.07 30.91 -13.40
N GLN A 28 -37.77 30.87 -13.23
CA GLN A 28 -36.90 32.06 -13.31
C GLN A 28 -36.47 32.33 -14.76
N PRO A 29 -36.39 33.59 -15.21
CA PRO A 29 -35.86 33.89 -16.52
C PRO A 29 -34.43 33.32 -16.69
N PRO A 30 -34.03 32.78 -17.86
CA PRO A 30 -34.78 32.81 -19.15
C PRO A 30 -35.85 31.70 -19.33
N CYS A 31 -36.17 30.93 -18.30
CA CYS A 31 -37.18 29.87 -18.39
C CYS A 31 -38.60 30.48 -18.55
N ASP A 32 -39.13 30.42 -19.75
CA ASP A 32 -40.46 30.81 -20.09
C ASP A 32 -41.20 29.61 -20.64
N LEU A 33 -42.23 29.17 -19.93
CA LEU A 33 -43.02 27.96 -20.20
C LEU A 33 -44.51 28.27 -20.20
N PRO A 34 -45.02 28.89 -21.25
CA PRO A 34 -46.48 29.13 -21.36
C PRO A 34 -47.21 27.77 -21.36
N PRO A 35 -48.22 27.59 -20.53
CA PRO A 35 -48.90 26.31 -20.40
C PRO A 35 -49.61 25.87 -21.70
N ALA A 36 -50.11 26.80 -22.50
CA ALA A 36 -50.75 26.59 -23.80
C ALA A 36 -51.92 25.53 -23.81
N ASN A 37 -52.31 25.05 -22.62
CA ASN A 37 -53.36 24.06 -22.39
C ASN A 37 -54.01 24.33 -21.05
N SER A 38 -55.37 24.25 -20.99
CA SER A 38 -56.15 24.55 -19.79
C SER A 38 -55.88 23.58 -18.63
N LYS A 39 -55.64 22.28 -18.91
CA LYS A 39 -55.33 21.29 -17.87
C LYS A 39 -53.99 21.60 -17.24
N ILE A 40 -52.96 21.97 -18.05
CA ILE A 40 -51.65 22.35 -17.52
C ILE A 40 -51.77 23.60 -16.65
N ASN A 41 -52.52 24.62 -17.07
CA ASN A 41 -52.74 25.83 -16.29
C ASN A 41 -53.41 25.53 -14.95
N ASN A 42 -54.45 24.68 -14.95
CA ASN A 42 -55.17 24.26 -13.75
C ASN A 42 -54.24 23.43 -12.82
N ALA A 43 -53.36 22.63 -13.38
CA ALA A 43 -52.38 21.90 -12.59
C ALA A 43 -51.34 22.83 -11.92
N ILE A 44 -50.88 23.88 -12.61
CA ILE A 44 -50.03 24.92 -12.03
C ILE A 44 -50.72 25.59 -10.84
N THR A 45 -52.02 25.92 -10.99
CA THR A 45 -52.81 26.50 -9.91
C THR A 45 -52.94 25.55 -8.72
N ALA A 46 -53.13 24.25 -8.97
CA ALA A 46 -53.18 23.23 -7.92
C ALA A 46 -51.85 23.08 -7.19
N LEU A 47 -50.74 23.08 -7.92
CA LEU A 47 -49.38 23.04 -7.31
C LEU A 47 -49.13 24.27 -6.43
N LYS A 48 -49.49 25.46 -6.88
CA LYS A 48 -49.41 26.68 -6.09
C LYS A 48 -50.25 26.57 -4.82
N THR A 49 -51.52 26.16 -4.93
CA THR A 49 -52.40 25.95 -3.79
C THR A 49 -51.85 24.91 -2.80
N ALA A 50 -51.27 23.82 -3.29
CA ALA A 50 -50.67 22.80 -2.45
C ALA A 50 -49.46 23.33 -1.61
N SER A 51 -48.76 24.34 -2.11
CA SER A 51 -47.68 24.98 -1.37
C SER A 51 -48.14 26.03 -0.38
N GLU A 52 -49.30 26.66 -0.63
CA GLU A 52 -49.87 27.73 0.20
C GLU A 52 -50.81 27.21 1.29
N LYS A 53 -51.43 26.04 1.08
CA LYS A 53 -52.46 25.46 1.95
C LYS A 53 -52.15 24.02 2.35
N PRO A 54 -51.38 23.80 3.46
CA PRO A 54 -50.99 22.48 3.91
C PRO A 54 -52.17 21.51 4.14
N GLU A 55 -53.29 22.00 4.57
CA GLU A 55 -54.50 21.20 4.86
C GLU A 55 -55.13 20.54 3.62
N SER A 56 -54.91 21.11 2.42
CA SER A 56 -55.42 20.55 1.16
C SER A 56 -54.30 19.99 0.28
N ARG A 57 -53.05 19.95 0.76
CA ARG A 57 -51.85 19.62 -0.02
C ARG A 57 -52.01 18.33 -0.82
N ASP A 58 -52.35 17.22 -0.15
CA ASP A 58 -52.40 15.91 -0.81
C ASP A 58 -53.47 15.85 -1.90
N GLN A 59 -54.63 16.47 -1.65
CA GLN A 59 -55.68 16.56 -2.63
C GLN A 59 -55.26 17.37 -3.86
N GLN A 60 -54.60 18.51 -3.64
CA GLN A 60 -54.13 19.38 -4.71
C GLN A 60 -53.01 18.72 -5.53
N LEU A 61 -52.06 18.02 -4.88
CA LEU A 61 -51.02 17.26 -5.59
C LEU A 61 -51.62 16.12 -6.42
N ALA A 62 -52.59 15.38 -5.90
CA ALA A 62 -53.29 14.33 -6.64
C ALA A 62 -54.07 14.91 -7.85
N GLN A 63 -54.68 16.07 -7.69
CA GLN A 63 -55.36 16.79 -8.76
C GLN A 63 -54.36 17.25 -9.84
N ALA A 64 -53.25 17.86 -9.46
CA ALA A 64 -52.19 18.30 -10.38
C ALA A 64 -51.64 17.12 -11.18
N LYS A 65 -51.39 15.98 -10.52
CA LYS A 65 -50.89 14.76 -11.18
C LYS A 65 -51.88 14.28 -12.26
N ARG A 66 -53.17 14.20 -11.95
CA ARG A 66 -54.18 13.79 -12.93
C ARG A 66 -54.21 14.74 -14.12
N LEU A 67 -54.28 16.04 -13.87
CA LEU A 67 -54.36 17.06 -14.92
C LEU A 67 -53.15 17.04 -15.86
N LEU A 68 -51.93 16.91 -15.33
CA LEU A 68 -50.70 16.82 -16.13
C LEU A 68 -50.64 15.51 -16.92
N SER A 69 -51.01 14.39 -16.30
CA SER A 69 -51.05 13.10 -17.00
C SER A 69 -52.10 13.10 -18.12
N ASP A 70 -53.31 13.65 -17.87
CA ASP A 70 -54.35 13.76 -18.88
C ASP A 70 -53.96 14.71 -20.02
N ALA A 71 -53.27 15.82 -19.72
CA ALA A 71 -52.76 16.72 -20.75
C ALA A 71 -51.77 16.00 -21.67
N ILE A 72 -50.82 15.22 -21.10
CA ILE A 72 -49.83 14.48 -21.88
C ILE A 72 -50.50 13.35 -22.69
N LEU A 73 -51.35 12.53 -22.06
CA LEU A 73 -51.85 11.29 -22.67
C LEU A 73 -53.09 11.49 -23.54
N GLN A 74 -54.01 12.40 -23.14
CA GLN A 74 -55.28 12.61 -23.81
C GLN A 74 -55.25 13.81 -24.76
N ASP A 75 -54.62 14.93 -24.31
CA ASP A 75 -54.59 16.17 -25.10
C ASP A 75 -53.32 16.27 -25.99
N LYS A 76 -52.53 15.20 -26.08
CA LYS A 76 -51.33 15.12 -26.92
C LYS A 76 -50.28 16.22 -26.62
N GLN A 77 -50.12 16.57 -25.34
CA GLN A 77 -49.18 17.59 -24.89
C GLN A 77 -47.79 16.99 -24.56
N ASP A 78 -47.43 15.85 -25.12
CA ASP A 78 -46.14 15.15 -24.92
C ASP A 78 -44.92 15.93 -25.47
N ALA A 79 -45.14 16.86 -26.41
CA ALA A 79 -44.15 17.81 -26.91
C ALA A 79 -44.16 19.16 -26.18
N ASN A 80 -45.06 19.38 -25.22
CA ASN A 80 -45.14 20.62 -24.46
C ASN A 80 -44.18 20.61 -23.26
N PRO A 81 -43.15 21.45 -23.23
CA PRO A 81 -42.18 21.46 -22.15
C PRO A 81 -42.80 21.80 -20.78
N ALA A 82 -43.83 22.64 -20.75
CA ALA A 82 -44.52 23.00 -19.51
C ALA A 82 -45.15 21.78 -18.83
N ALA A 83 -45.74 20.86 -19.60
CA ALA A 83 -46.35 19.64 -19.04
C ALA A 83 -45.33 18.81 -18.26
N TRP A 84 -44.17 18.57 -18.87
CA TRP A 84 -43.06 17.80 -18.26
C TRP A 84 -42.39 18.54 -17.13
N TYR A 85 -42.13 19.84 -17.26
CA TYR A 85 -41.54 20.66 -16.23
C TYR A 85 -42.36 20.65 -14.94
N TYR A 86 -43.69 20.91 -15.04
CA TYR A 86 -44.55 20.92 -13.85
C TYR A 86 -44.85 19.52 -13.32
N LEU A 87 -44.82 18.50 -14.16
CA LEU A 87 -44.84 17.10 -13.69
C LEU A 87 -43.57 16.75 -12.89
N GLY A 88 -42.42 17.22 -13.34
CA GLY A 88 -41.17 17.08 -12.63
C GLY A 88 -41.16 17.79 -11.28
N ARG A 89 -41.63 19.04 -11.22
CA ARG A 89 -41.80 19.80 -9.95
C ARG A 89 -42.74 19.10 -8.97
N LEU A 90 -43.84 18.56 -9.46
CA LEU A 90 -44.77 17.77 -8.65
C LEU A 90 -44.08 16.53 -8.10
N ALA A 91 -43.30 15.84 -8.91
CA ALA A 91 -42.53 14.66 -8.48
C ALA A 91 -41.48 15.01 -7.42
N VAL A 92 -40.80 16.17 -7.54
CA VAL A 92 -39.90 16.69 -6.48
C VAL A 92 -40.68 16.90 -5.17
N ILE A 93 -41.80 17.58 -5.19
CA ILE A 93 -42.64 17.82 -4.00
C ILE A 93 -43.12 16.50 -3.36
N ALA A 94 -43.40 15.49 -4.18
CA ALA A 94 -43.85 14.17 -3.75
C ALA A 94 -42.68 13.23 -3.39
N SER A 95 -41.41 13.69 -3.47
CA SER A 95 -40.20 12.89 -3.31
C SER A 95 -40.17 11.65 -4.22
N ASP A 96 -40.82 11.72 -5.39
CA ASP A 96 -40.77 10.70 -6.43
C ASP A 96 -39.55 10.90 -7.33
N VAL A 97 -38.44 10.29 -6.92
CA VAL A 97 -37.13 10.44 -7.60
C VAL A 97 -37.17 10.02 -9.06
N ALA A 98 -37.84 8.91 -9.37
CA ALA A 98 -37.89 8.38 -10.73
C ALA A 98 -38.75 9.25 -11.64
N GLY A 99 -39.87 9.70 -11.11
CA GLY A 99 -40.75 10.65 -11.79
C GLY A 99 -40.10 12.01 -12.02
N ALA A 100 -39.39 12.54 -10.99
CA ALA A 100 -38.66 13.80 -11.09
C ALA A 100 -37.54 13.73 -12.13
N ASP A 101 -36.70 12.71 -12.06
CA ASP A 101 -35.60 12.53 -13.01
C ASP A 101 -36.09 12.43 -14.46
N SER A 102 -37.08 11.59 -14.71
CA SER A 102 -37.65 11.37 -16.04
C SER A 102 -38.31 12.62 -16.60
N ALA A 103 -39.20 13.27 -15.82
CA ALA A 103 -39.97 14.42 -16.27
C ALA A 103 -39.06 15.65 -16.46
N LEU A 104 -38.17 15.94 -15.53
CA LEU A 104 -37.24 17.08 -15.64
C LEU A 104 -36.23 16.88 -16.79
N ALA A 105 -35.75 15.66 -17.03
CA ALA A 105 -34.87 15.37 -18.19
C ALA A 105 -35.62 15.62 -19.51
N ARG A 106 -36.88 15.20 -19.59
CA ARG A 106 -37.72 15.47 -20.79
C ARG A 106 -37.99 16.96 -20.97
N ALA A 107 -38.29 17.68 -19.89
CA ALA A 107 -38.46 19.14 -19.92
C ALA A 107 -37.21 19.87 -20.41
N ALA A 108 -36.02 19.48 -19.91
CA ALA A 108 -34.72 20.04 -20.33
C ALA A 108 -34.45 19.82 -21.83
N THR A 109 -34.82 18.64 -22.36
CA THR A 109 -34.71 18.34 -23.79
C THR A 109 -35.62 19.22 -24.63
N LEU A 110 -36.84 19.46 -24.19
CA LEU A 110 -37.85 20.24 -24.92
C LEU A 110 -37.65 21.76 -24.77
N ALA A 111 -37.12 22.20 -23.64
CA ALA A 111 -36.84 23.61 -23.34
C ALA A 111 -35.45 23.80 -22.74
N PRO A 112 -34.38 23.77 -23.54
CA PRO A 112 -33.01 23.94 -23.02
C PRO A 112 -32.77 25.26 -22.27
N LYS A 113 -33.56 26.30 -22.56
CA LYS A 113 -33.53 27.58 -21.83
C LYS A 113 -33.88 27.47 -20.34
N CYS A 114 -34.57 26.38 -19.94
CA CYS A 114 -34.92 26.08 -18.55
C CYS A 114 -33.87 25.21 -17.81
N ALA A 115 -32.71 24.98 -18.41
CA ALA A 115 -31.71 24.06 -17.84
C ALA A 115 -31.27 24.45 -16.42
N ASP A 116 -31.02 25.72 -16.16
CA ASP A 116 -30.57 26.22 -14.84
C ASP A 116 -31.67 26.09 -13.79
N ASP A 117 -32.90 26.40 -14.14
CA ASP A 117 -34.07 26.27 -13.26
C ASP A 117 -34.34 24.80 -12.93
N ILE A 118 -34.24 23.92 -13.93
CA ILE A 118 -34.35 22.46 -13.75
C ILE A 118 -33.23 21.92 -12.88
N ALA A 119 -31.99 22.40 -13.08
CA ALA A 119 -30.83 22.01 -12.27
C ALA A 119 -31.06 22.37 -10.79
N THR A 120 -31.63 23.54 -10.50
CA THR A 120 -31.96 23.95 -9.13
C THR A 120 -32.90 22.95 -8.47
N TYR A 121 -33.99 22.57 -9.11
CA TYR A 121 -34.93 21.58 -8.54
C TYR A 121 -34.32 20.18 -8.38
N ARG A 122 -33.47 19.79 -9.30
CA ARG A 122 -32.74 18.53 -9.18
C ARG A 122 -31.75 18.56 -8.00
N HIS A 123 -31.07 19.69 -7.82
CA HIS A 123 -30.13 19.90 -6.71
C HIS A 123 -30.83 19.89 -5.36
N ASP A 124 -31.95 20.59 -5.23
CA ASP A 124 -32.74 20.64 -3.99
C ASP A 124 -33.18 19.23 -3.56
N LEU A 125 -33.77 18.46 -4.50
CA LEU A 125 -34.17 17.08 -4.24
C LEU A 125 -32.99 16.18 -3.97
N TRP A 126 -31.86 16.36 -4.67
CA TRP A 126 -30.62 15.64 -4.41
C TRP A 126 -30.16 15.89 -2.98
N GLY A 127 -30.15 17.13 -2.52
CA GLY A 127 -29.74 17.50 -1.16
C GLY A 127 -30.67 16.90 -0.09
N GLU A 128 -31.96 16.93 -0.31
CA GLU A 128 -32.97 16.31 0.57
C GLU A 128 -32.72 14.79 0.69
N LEU A 129 -32.58 14.10 -0.43
CA LEU A 129 -32.38 12.66 -0.47
C LEU A 129 -31.02 12.24 0.16
N LEU A 130 -29.96 13.02 -0.07
CA LEU A 130 -28.67 12.77 0.55
C LEU A 130 -28.77 12.88 2.07
N ASN A 131 -29.33 13.99 2.57
CA ASN A 131 -29.44 14.23 4.01
C ASN A 131 -30.35 13.21 4.71
N ASN A 132 -31.51 12.93 4.12
CA ASN A 132 -32.46 11.92 4.63
C ASN A 132 -31.83 10.51 4.57
N GLY A 133 -31.09 10.20 3.51
CA GLY A 133 -30.39 8.93 3.36
C GLY A 133 -29.37 8.71 4.47
N LEU A 134 -28.60 9.74 4.80
CA LEU A 134 -27.62 9.71 5.91
C LEU A 134 -28.30 9.60 7.28
N ALA A 135 -29.38 10.35 7.52
CA ALA A 135 -30.13 10.31 8.77
C ALA A 135 -30.76 8.93 9.01
N VAL A 136 -31.44 8.39 7.98
CA VAL A 136 -32.08 7.06 8.04
C VAL A 136 -31.04 5.94 8.23
N TRP A 137 -29.83 6.10 7.67
CA TRP A 137 -28.70 5.20 7.94
C TRP A 137 -28.28 5.26 9.41
N GLN A 138 -28.12 6.47 9.98
CA GLN A 138 -27.78 6.65 11.41
C GLN A 138 -28.84 6.03 12.34
N ASP A 139 -30.11 6.04 11.95
CA ASP A 139 -31.21 5.38 12.66
C ASP A 139 -31.20 3.84 12.50
N GLY A 140 -30.21 3.27 11.81
CA GLY A 140 -30.08 1.83 11.60
C GLY A 140 -30.93 1.26 10.45
N LYS A 141 -31.73 2.06 9.73
CA LYS A 141 -32.57 1.64 8.60
C LYS A 141 -31.76 1.63 7.29
N GLN A 142 -30.78 0.74 7.24
CA GLN A 142 -29.75 0.74 6.21
C GLN A 142 -30.27 0.58 4.77
N ASP A 143 -31.28 -0.26 4.53
CA ASP A 143 -31.83 -0.47 3.18
C ASP A 143 -32.55 0.77 2.67
N SER A 144 -33.33 1.43 3.52
CA SER A 144 -34.00 2.69 3.20
C SER A 144 -32.98 3.80 2.93
N GLY A 145 -31.91 3.89 3.78
CA GLY A 145 -30.82 4.84 3.58
C GLY A 145 -30.14 4.63 2.22
N LEU A 146 -29.82 3.38 1.87
CA LEU A 146 -29.18 3.05 0.59
C LEU A 146 -30.10 3.39 -0.61
N ALA A 147 -31.40 3.17 -0.50
CA ALA A 147 -32.35 3.52 -1.55
C ALA A 147 -32.38 5.04 -1.80
N LEU A 148 -32.39 5.84 -0.74
CA LEU A 148 -32.35 7.31 -0.83
C LEU A 148 -31.04 7.81 -1.43
N LEU A 149 -29.90 7.29 -0.99
CA LEU A 149 -28.59 7.65 -1.53
C LEU A 149 -28.44 7.30 -3.01
N ARG A 150 -28.98 6.15 -3.44
CA ARG A 150 -29.05 5.78 -4.87
C ARG A 150 -29.95 6.71 -5.67
N GLY A 151 -31.05 7.16 -5.06
CA GLY A 151 -31.94 8.15 -5.64
C GLY A 151 -31.23 9.49 -5.88
N ALA A 152 -30.50 9.98 -4.87
CA ALA A 152 -29.68 11.17 -4.98
C ALA A 152 -28.63 11.03 -6.10
N ALA A 153 -27.88 9.93 -6.14
CA ALA A 153 -26.86 9.67 -7.17
C ALA A 153 -27.43 9.64 -8.60
N ARG A 154 -28.71 9.29 -8.77
CA ARG A 154 -29.38 9.33 -10.07
C ARG A 154 -29.69 10.75 -10.51
N LEU A 155 -30.09 11.62 -9.58
CA LEU A 155 -30.43 13.02 -9.89
C LEU A 155 -29.19 13.83 -10.30
N GLU A 156 -28.08 13.64 -9.63
CA GLU A 156 -26.80 14.30 -9.93
C GLU A 156 -25.68 13.29 -10.14
N PRO A 157 -25.63 12.63 -11.30
CA PRO A 157 -24.65 11.56 -11.53
C PRO A 157 -23.19 12.05 -11.60
N ALA A 158 -22.96 13.35 -11.83
CA ALA A 158 -21.64 13.98 -11.79
C ALA A 158 -21.20 14.41 -10.39
N ASN A 159 -22.09 14.32 -9.38
CA ASN A 159 -21.78 14.67 -8.00
C ASN A 159 -21.35 13.41 -7.23
N PRO A 160 -20.09 13.33 -6.73
CA PRO A 160 -19.57 12.11 -6.10
C PRO A 160 -20.16 11.80 -4.72
N LYS A 161 -20.75 12.79 -4.03
CA LYS A 161 -21.06 12.68 -2.60
C LYS A 161 -22.08 11.59 -2.26
N ALA A 162 -23.16 11.49 -3.03
CA ALA A 162 -24.19 10.47 -2.81
C ALA A 162 -23.64 9.04 -3.10
N LEU A 163 -22.82 8.90 -4.13
CA LEU A 163 -22.14 7.63 -4.44
C LEU A 163 -21.14 7.23 -3.35
N ALA A 164 -20.35 8.18 -2.84
CA ALA A 164 -19.41 7.93 -1.74
C ALA A 164 -20.13 7.55 -0.43
N ALA A 165 -21.26 8.20 -0.12
CA ALA A 165 -22.10 7.86 1.03
C ALA A 165 -22.70 6.44 0.90
N ALA A 166 -23.21 6.08 -0.28
CA ALA A 166 -23.71 4.73 -0.56
C ALA A 166 -22.59 3.67 -0.43
N ALA A 167 -21.37 3.99 -0.89
CA ALA A 167 -20.21 3.13 -0.72
C ALA A 167 -19.87 2.92 0.77
N ALA A 168 -19.83 3.97 1.56
CA ALA A 168 -19.55 3.91 2.99
C ALA A 168 -20.60 3.07 3.75
N LEU A 169 -21.88 3.22 3.42
CA LEU A 169 -22.96 2.41 3.97
C LEU A 169 -22.78 0.92 3.62
N LEU A 170 -22.47 0.60 2.36
CA LEU A 170 -22.22 -0.77 1.91
C LEU A 170 -21.02 -1.38 2.63
N ALA A 171 -19.93 -0.62 2.78
CA ALA A 171 -18.73 -1.04 3.52
C ALA A 171 -19.03 -1.33 4.99
N SER A 172 -19.87 -0.51 5.64
CA SER A 172 -20.29 -0.72 7.04
C SER A 172 -21.09 -2.01 7.24
N ARG A 173 -21.74 -2.50 6.19
CA ARG A 173 -22.47 -3.79 6.15
C ARG A 173 -21.59 -4.98 5.81
N GLY A 174 -20.29 -4.78 5.55
CA GLY A 174 -19.40 -5.82 5.06
C GLY A 174 -19.61 -6.21 3.59
N ASN A 175 -20.41 -5.43 2.84
CA ASN A 175 -20.59 -5.64 1.39
C ASN A 175 -19.50 -4.89 0.62
N ASP A 176 -18.25 -5.36 0.82
CA ASP A 176 -17.05 -4.70 0.31
C ASP A 176 -17.00 -4.64 -1.22
N ASP A 177 -17.51 -5.67 -1.91
CA ASP A 177 -17.49 -5.70 -3.38
C ASP A 177 -18.39 -4.62 -3.98
N SER A 178 -19.60 -4.45 -3.45
CA SER A 178 -20.47 -3.35 -3.87
C SER A 178 -19.91 -2.00 -3.44
N ALA A 179 -19.36 -1.89 -2.23
CA ALA A 179 -18.74 -0.64 -1.75
C ALA A 179 -17.59 -0.19 -2.67
N LEU A 180 -16.74 -1.12 -3.10
CA LEU A 180 -15.65 -0.84 -4.05
C LEU A 180 -16.17 -0.25 -5.36
N VAL A 181 -17.22 -0.86 -5.92
CA VAL A 181 -17.86 -0.36 -7.16
C VAL A 181 -18.35 1.07 -6.97
N TYR A 182 -19.05 1.36 -5.87
CA TYR A 182 -19.59 2.69 -5.60
C TYR A 182 -18.50 3.73 -5.33
N TYR A 183 -17.42 3.40 -4.62
CA TYR A 183 -16.28 4.31 -4.46
C TYR A 183 -15.61 4.65 -5.80
N ARG A 184 -15.45 3.67 -6.69
CA ARG A 184 -14.89 3.91 -8.03
C ARG A 184 -15.83 4.75 -8.90
N LEU A 185 -17.16 4.54 -8.79
CA LEU A 185 -18.15 5.39 -9.44
C LEU A 185 -18.10 6.82 -8.91
N ALA A 186 -17.94 7.02 -7.60
CA ALA A 186 -17.77 8.35 -6.99
C ALA A 186 -16.51 9.05 -7.52
N ALA A 187 -15.37 8.36 -7.58
CA ALA A 187 -14.14 8.91 -8.14
C ALA A 187 -14.28 9.27 -9.62
N LYS A 188 -15.00 8.44 -10.40
CA LYS A 188 -15.31 8.71 -11.81
C LYS A 188 -16.26 9.90 -11.96
N ALA A 189 -17.28 10.02 -11.12
CA ALA A 189 -18.22 11.14 -11.12
C ALA A 189 -17.53 12.47 -10.84
N ALA A 190 -16.59 12.50 -9.89
CA ALA A 190 -15.77 13.67 -9.59
C ALA A 190 -14.90 14.12 -10.80
N GLY A 191 -14.50 13.19 -11.65
CA GLY A 191 -13.80 13.48 -12.92
C GLY A 191 -12.54 14.32 -12.74
N ALA A 192 -12.45 15.40 -13.53
CA ALA A 192 -11.40 16.41 -13.47
C ALA A 192 -11.85 17.72 -12.79
N ASP A 193 -13.07 17.77 -12.24
CA ASP A 193 -13.58 18.96 -11.59
C ASP A 193 -12.82 19.22 -10.28
N THR A 194 -12.21 20.39 -10.19
CA THR A 194 -11.44 20.82 -9.01
C THR A 194 -12.32 21.02 -7.78
N ALA A 195 -13.62 21.30 -7.94
CA ALA A 195 -14.56 21.38 -6.84
C ALA A 195 -14.70 20.05 -6.09
N PHE A 196 -14.52 18.93 -6.79
CA PHE A 196 -14.59 17.57 -6.26
C PHE A 196 -13.22 16.88 -6.10
N ALA A 197 -12.11 17.63 -6.18
CA ALA A 197 -10.76 17.03 -6.09
C ALA A 197 -10.55 16.24 -4.79
N ARG A 198 -11.05 16.78 -3.66
CA ARG A 198 -10.99 16.09 -2.36
C ARG A 198 -11.89 14.85 -2.34
N ASP A 199 -13.14 14.97 -2.81
CA ASP A 199 -14.07 13.84 -2.86
C ASP A 199 -13.51 12.68 -3.70
N LYS A 200 -12.84 13.00 -4.83
CA LYS A 200 -12.14 12.02 -5.67
C LYS A 200 -11.04 11.30 -4.91
N ARG A 201 -10.18 12.07 -4.23
CA ARG A 201 -9.08 11.51 -3.45
C ARG A 201 -9.60 10.60 -2.34
N ASP A 202 -10.59 11.05 -1.59
CA ASP A 202 -11.18 10.31 -0.49
C ASP A 202 -11.88 9.02 -0.98
N ALA A 203 -12.59 9.08 -2.11
CA ALA A 203 -13.23 7.92 -2.72
C ALA A 203 -12.21 6.87 -3.16
N LEU A 204 -11.13 7.27 -3.86
CA LEU A 204 -10.07 6.36 -4.27
C LEU A 204 -9.29 5.80 -3.07
N ALA A 205 -9.04 6.63 -2.03
CA ALA A 205 -8.40 6.18 -0.80
C ALA A 205 -9.24 5.13 -0.07
N ASN A 206 -10.53 5.38 0.12
CA ASN A 206 -11.44 4.43 0.75
C ASN A 206 -11.56 3.13 -0.05
N ALA A 207 -11.57 3.21 -1.38
CA ALA A 207 -11.60 2.03 -2.26
C ALA A 207 -10.41 1.11 -2.01
N TRP A 208 -9.17 1.62 -2.03
CA TRP A 208 -8.00 0.77 -1.86
C TRP A 208 -7.82 0.31 -0.41
N HIS A 209 -8.11 1.15 0.59
CA HIS A 209 -8.09 0.75 2.01
C HIS A 209 -9.04 -0.42 2.29
N LEU A 210 -10.23 -0.39 1.69
CA LEU A 210 -11.22 -1.45 1.83
C LEU A 210 -10.69 -2.81 1.37
N VAL A 211 -10.14 -2.86 0.15
CA VAL A 211 -9.70 -4.12 -0.46
C VAL A 211 -8.33 -4.59 0.02
N VAL A 212 -7.42 -3.67 0.39
CA VAL A 212 -6.12 -4.05 0.97
C VAL A 212 -6.31 -4.76 2.31
N ARG A 213 -7.25 -4.34 3.15
CA ARG A 213 -7.57 -5.05 4.40
C ARG A 213 -7.98 -6.51 4.17
N ARG A 214 -8.68 -6.82 3.10
CA ARG A 214 -9.11 -8.19 2.75
C ARG A 214 -7.95 -9.11 2.37
N VAL A 215 -6.92 -8.56 1.74
CA VAL A 215 -5.77 -9.34 1.27
C VAL A 215 -4.62 -9.37 2.28
N GLN A 216 -4.63 -8.50 3.28
CA GLN A 216 -3.69 -8.55 4.39
C GLN A 216 -3.83 -9.87 5.14
N GLY A 217 -2.69 -10.57 5.33
CA GLY A 217 -2.69 -11.87 6.00
C GLY A 217 -3.25 -13.03 5.18
N HIS A 218 -3.45 -12.86 3.88
CA HIS A 218 -3.96 -13.94 3.01
C HIS A 218 -3.14 -15.23 3.20
N PRO A 219 -3.79 -16.40 3.42
CA PRO A 219 -3.09 -17.65 3.77
C PRO A 219 -2.03 -18.07 2.75
N ALA A 220 -2.30 -17.93 1.45
CA ALA A 220 -1.33 -18.24 0.40
C ALA A 220 -0.12 -17.30 0.45
N ALA A 221 -0.32 -15.98 0.72
CA ALA A 221 0.79 -15.03 0.88
C ALA A 221 1.67 -15.41 2.08
N GLN A 222 1.05 -15.78 3.22
CA GLN A 222 1.77 -16.25 4.40
C GLN A 222 2.55 -17.55 4.12
N ARG A 223 2.00 -18.48 3.35
CA ARG A 223 2.73 -19.69 2.93
C ARG A 223 3.91 -19.35 2.04
N VAL A 224 3.73 -18.50 1.03
CA VAL A 224 4.80 -18.05 0.14
C VAL A 224 5.95 -17.43 0.94
N LEU A 225 5.65 -16.55 1.90
CA LEU A 225 6.67 -15.93 2.76
C LEU A 225 7.43 -16.97 3.59
N ARG A 226 6.72 -17.91 4.24
CA ARG A 226 7.37 -18.98 5.02
C ARG A 226 8.24 -19.89 4.16
N LEU A 227 7.76 -20.28 2.99
CA LEU A 227 8.52 -21.14 2.07
C LEU A 227 9.77 -20.43 1.57
N ARG A 228 9.66 -19.15 1.18
CA ARG A 228 10.82 -18.33 0.76
C ARG A 228 11.87 -18.22 1.85
N ALA A 229 11.48 -17.95 3.09
CA ALA A 229 12.40 -17.87 4.22
C ALA A 229 13.17 -19.19 4.44
N GLY A 230 12.59 -20.34 4.11
CA GLY A 230 13.23 -21.65 4.20
C GLY A 230 14.18 -21.99 3.05
N LEU A 231 14.03 -21.35 1.87
CA LEU A 231 14.80 -21.74 0.66
C LEU A 231 16.30 -21.61 0.86
N ASP A 232 16.78 -20.54 1.49
CA ASP A 232 18.21 -20.29 1.74
C ASP A 232 18.84 -21.35 2.63
N SER A 233 18.12 -21.77 3.67
CA SER A 233 18.59 -22.83 4.57
C SER A 233 18.72 -24.17 3.82
N MET A 234 17.71 -24.50 3.01
CA MET A 234 17.73 -25.69 2.17
C MET A 234 18.89 -25.66 1.17
N GLN A 235 19.07 -24.53 0.48
CA GLN A 235 20.14 -24.35 -0.51
C GLN A 235 21.54 -24.47 0.13
N ARG A 236 21.74 -23.83 1.29
CA ARG A 236 23.00 -23.95 2.07
C ARG A 236 23.25 -25.39 2.51
N GLY A 237 22.22 -26.09 2.96
CA GLY A 237 22.33 -27.50 3.33
C GLY A 237 22.74 -28.38 2.14
N ILE A 238 22.13 -28.18 0.96
CA ILE A 238 22.51 -28.88 -0.27
C ILE A 238 23.97 -28.59 -0.65
N THR A 239 24.38 -27.31 -0.63
CA THR A 239 25.76 -26.91 -0.98
C THR A 239 26.76 -27.48 0.01
N GLY A 240 26.48 -27.41 1.31
CA GLY A 240 27.34 -27.93 2.36
C GLY A 240 27.57 -29.45 2.22
N ASP A 241 26.49 -30.22 2.12
CA ASP A 241 26.61 -31.68 1.96
C ASP A 241 27.23 -32.07 0.63
N SER A 242 26.92 -31.36 -0.46
CA SER A 242 27.58 -31.62 -1.76
C SER A 242 29.08 -31.35 -1.71
N THR A 243 29.52 -30.32 -1.00
CA THR A 243 30.94 -29.99 -0.82
C THR A 243 31.66 -31.06 0.00
N VAL A 244 31.06 -31.52 1.09
CA VAL A 244 31.62 -32.60 1.91
C VAL A 244 31.68 -33.91 1.11
N LEU A 245 30.61 -34.25 0.39
CA LEU A 245 30.56 -35.43 -0.49
C LEU A 245 31.68 -35.39 -1.55
N ALA A 246 31.86 -34.23 -2.22
CA ALA A 246 32.94 -34.05 -3.21
C ALA A 246 34.31 -34.28 -2.60
N ARG A 247 34.58 -33.77 -1.38
CA ARG A 247 35.84 -34.00 -0.65
C ARG A 247 36.04 -35.48 -0.30
N LEU A 248 35.00 -36.15 0.17
CA LEU A 248 35.07 -37.60 0.48
C LEU A 248 35.37 -38.41 -0.78
N LEU A 249 34.72 -38.16 -1.89
CA LEU A 249 34.93 -38.82 -3.16
C LEU A 249 36.37 -38.57 -3.70
N ALA A 250 36.83 -37.30 -3.66
CA ALA A 250 38.20 -36.95 -4.07
C ALA A 250 39.25 -37.65 -3.21
N SER A 251 39.05 -37.74 -1.89
CA SER A 251 39.95 -38.47 -0.98
C SER A 251 39.97 -39.98 -1.26
N SER A 252 38.83 -40.56 -1.62
CA SER A 252 38.74 -41.96 -2.03
C SER A 252 39.46 -42.23 -3.34
N GLN A 253 39.28 -41.34 -4.34
CA GLN A 253 39.98 -41.42 -5.62
C GLN A 253 41.51 -41.31 -5.45
N SER A 254 41.98 -40.35 -4.66
CA SER A 254 43.41 -40.17 -4.36
C SER A 254 44.02 -41.39 -3.67
N ARG A 255 43.30 -42.09 -2.80
CA ARG A 255 43.74 -43.36 -2.18
C ARG A 255 43.83 -44.48 -3.17
N LYS A 256 42.83 -44.65 -4.04
CA LYS A 256 42.83 -45.63 -5.12
C LYS A 256 44.05 -45.45 -6.03
N THR A 257 44.36 -44.22 -6.41
CA THR A 257 45.52 -43.88 -7.26
C THR A 257 46.86 -44.22 -6.58
N ARG A 258 46.94 -44.12 -5.23
CA ARG A 258 48.14 -44.47 -4.45
C ARG A 258 48.22 -45.93 -4.03
N GLY A 259 47.26 -46.77 -4.46
CA GLY A 259 47.22 -48.20 -4.08
C GLY A 259 46.92 -48.47 -2.60
N THR A 260 46.49 -47.46 -1.84
CA THR A 260 46.21 -47.56 -0.40
C THR A 260 44.77 -48.02 -0.18
N ARG A 261 44.56 -49.16 0.49
CA ARG A 261 43.21 -49.65 0.87
C ARG A 261 42.86 -49.19 2.29
N LEU A 262 41.60 -48.83 2.49
CA LEU A 262 41.06 -48.61 3.83
C LEU A 262 40.88 -49.94 4.56
N ALA A 263 41.01 -49.95 5.87
CA ALA A 263 40.59 -51.05 6.69
C ALA A 263 39.07 -51.34 6.46
N PRO A 264 38.63 -52.61 6.58
CA PRO A 264 37.23 -52.98 6.31
C PRO A 264 36.21 -52.12 7.09
N ALA A 265 36.49 -51.82 8.35
CA ALA A 265 35.61 -50.98 9.18
C ALA A 265 35.55 -49.52 8.65
N ASP A 266 36.69 -48.95 8.26
CA ASP A 266 36.74 -47.60 7.69
C ASP A 266 36.06 -47.52 6.31
N GLN A 267 36.15 -48.61 5.53
CA GLN A 267 35.46 -48.72 4.24
C GLN A 267 33.91 -48.75 4.42
N GLN A 268 33.46 -49.45 5.45
CA GLN A 268 32.02 -49.48 5.78
C GLN A 268 31.53 -48.13 6.24
N LEU A 269 32.28 -47.44 7.11
CA LEU A 269 31.95 -46.07 7.56
C LEU A 269 31.92 -45.07 6.40
N PHE A 270 32.93 -45.12 5.52
CA PHE A 270 32.95 -44.28 4.32
C PHE A 270 31.74 -44.53 3.41
N THR A 271 31.40 -45.78 3.16
CA THR A 271 30.24 -46.13 2.32
C THR A 271 28.95 -45.65 2.95
N ARG A 272 28.76 -45.89 4.26
CA ARG A 272 27.57 -45.42 4.99
C ARG A 272 27.44 -43.89 4.97
N ASP A 273 28.53 -43.18 5.25
CA ASP A 273 28.49 -41.73 5.33
C ASP A 273 28.29 -41.08 3.93
N SER A 274 28.95 -41.59 2.90
CA SER A 274 28.76 -41.12 1.53
C SER A 274 27.34 -41.41 1.01
N THR A 275 26.76 -42.59 1.29
CA THR A 275 25.40 -42.96 0.89
C THR A 275 24.38 -42.09 1.60
N ALA A 276 24.53 -41.87 2.92
CA ALA A 276 23.63 -41.01 3.69
C ALA A 276 23.63 -39.57 3.17
N ARG A 277 24.79 -39.04 2.79
CA ARG A 277 24.91 -37.70 2.22
C ARG A 277 24.30 -37.61 0.81
N VAL A 278 24.49 -38.59 -0.04
CA VAL A 278 23.83 -38.63 -1.36
C VAL A 278 22.32 -38.60 -1.19
N GLN A 279 21.78 -39.45 -0.30
CA GLN A 279 20.34 -39.50 -0.01
C GLN A 279 19.85 -38.18 0.59
N GLY A 280 20.59 -37.58 1.53
CA GLY A 280 20.26 -36.28 2.14
C GLY A 280 20.22 -35.14 1.13
N VAL A 281 21.21 -35.08 0.22
CA VAL A 281 21.22 -34.10 -0.89
C VAL A 281 20.02 -34.30 -1.82
N ALA A 282 19.71 -35.56 -2.19
CA ALA A 282 18.58 -35.87 -3.05
C ALA A 282 17.24 -35.46 -2.41
N GLN A 283 17.04 -35.81 -1.13
CA GLN A 283 15.84 -35.43 -0.38
C GLN A 283 15.69 -33.90 -0.26
N ARG A 284 16.75 -33.17 0.06
CA ARG A 284 16.69 -31.71 0.13
C ARG A 284 16.43 -31.06 -1.23
N ARG A 285 16.99 -31.60 -2.31
CA ARG A 285 16.68 -31.15 -3.68
C ARG A 285 15.21 -31.37 -4.05
N ALA A 286 14.67 -32.54 -3.70
CA ALA A 286 13.26 -32.83 -3.92
C ALA A 286 12.35 -31.86 -3.11
N HIS A 287 12.69 -31.61 -1.84
CA HIS A 287 11.97 -30.67 -0.99
C HIS A 287 12.07 -29.23 -1.50
N LEU A 288 13.25 -28.81 -1.97
CA LEU A 288 13.45 -27.51 -2.61
C LEU A 288 12.57 -27.36 -3.86
N ALA A 289 12.53 -28.36 -4.73
CA ALA A 289 11.72 -28.38 -5.94
C ALA A 289 10.21 -28.31 -5.61
N ALA A 290 9.75 -29.06 -4.61
CA ALA A 290 8.37 -29.03 -4.14
C ALA A 290 8.02 -27.65 -3.56
N SER A 291 8.90 -27.05 -2.77
CA SER A 291 8.70 -25.70 -2.21
C SER A 291 8.62 -24.64 -3.29
N LEU A 292 9.47 -24.70 -4.31
CA LEU A 292 9.43 -23.80 -5.46
C LEU A 292 8.15 -23.96 -6.28
N GLY A 293 7.70 -25.21 -6.50
CA GLY A 293 6.41 -25.51 -7.15
C GLY A 293 5.22 -24.93 -6.38
N GLN A 294 5.21 -25.08 -5.05
CA GLN A 294 4.15 -24.53 -4.20
C GLN A 294 4.17 -22.99 -4.20
N ILE A 295 5.37 -22.36 -4.16
CA ILE A 295 5.50 -20.91 -4.27
C ILE A 295 4.93 -20.42 -5.61
N ALA A 296 5.22 -21.11 -6.71
CA ALA A 296 4.70 -20.74 -8.02
C ALA A 296 3.17 -20.85 -8.09
N ALA A 297 2.61 -21.95 -7.59
CA ALA A 297 1.16 -22.17 -7.53
C ALA A 297 0.45 -21.13 -6.65
N ASP A 298 0.95 -20.89 -5.43
CA ASP A 298 0.38 -19.91 -4.52
C ASP A 298 0.53 -18.49 -5.08
N SER A 299 1.66 -18.13 -5.70
CA SER A 299 1.84 -16.81 -6.34
C SER A 299 0.87 -16.60 -7.49
N SER A 300 0.60 -17.64 -8.29
CA SER A 300 -0.41 -17.59 -9.37
C SER A 300 -1.82 -17.35 -8.80
N ALA A 301 -2.20 -18.07 -7.73
CA ALA A 301 -3.47 -17.87 -7.05
C ALA A 301 -3.60 -16.45 -6.46
N LEU A 302 -2.50 -15.91 -5.93
CA LEU A 302 -2.47 -14.54 -5.39
C LEU A 302 -2.67 -13.47 -6.47
N VAL A 303 -2.31 -13.72 -7.73
CA VAL A 303 -2.59 -12.78 -8.83
C VAL A 303 -4.09 -12.51 -8.94
N ALA A 304 -4.91 -13.55 -8.90
CA ALA A 304 -6.37 -13.41 -8.95
C ALA A 304 -6.94 -12.83 -7.64
N ALA A 305 -6.48 -13.33 -6.49
CA ALA A 305 -6.97 -12.87 -5.19
C ALA A 305 -6.65 -11.40 -4.91
N PHE A 306 -5.51 -10.89 -5.40
CA PHE A 306 -5.09 -9.52 -5.21
C PHE A 306 -5.57 -8.57 -6.32
N ALA A 307 -6.19 -9.06 -7.39
CA ALA A 307 -6.59 -8.23 -8.52
C ALA A 307 -7.44 -7.01 -8.13
N PRO A 308 -8.51 -7.13 -7.30
CA PRO A 308 -9.29 -5.97 -6.89
C PRO A 308 -8.50 -4.92 -6.09
N ALA A 309 -7.59 -5.39 -5.22
CA ALA A 309 -6.75 -4.51 -4.41
C ALA A 309 -5.69 -3.80 -5.26
N ILE A 310 -5.07 -4.52 -6.19
CA ILE A 310 -4.08 -3.95 -7.13
C ILE A 310 -4.75 -2.94 -8.05
N GLU A 311 -5.94 -3.22 -8.54
CA GLU A 311 -6.68 -2.30 -9.40
C GLU A 311 -7.03 -1.00 -8.67
N ALA A 312 -7.59 -1.08 -7.46
CA ALA A 312 -7.92 0.09 -6.66
C ALA A 312 -6.68 0.92 -6.27
N LEU A 313 -5.58 0.25 -5.88
CA LEU A 313 -4.30 0.92 -5.62
C LEU A 313 -3.70 1.55 -6.88
N SER A 314 -3.80 0.89 -8.03
CA SER A 314 -3.31 1.43 -9.30
C SER A 314 -4.09 2.67 -9.71
N ASP A 315 -5.42 2.68 -9.54
CA ASP A 315 -6.25 3.87 -9.78
C ASP A 315 -5.79 5.05 -8.89
N TYR A 316 -5.54 4.77 -7.60
CA TYR A 316 -5.06 5.79 -6.66
C TYR A 316 -3.65 6.29 -7.00
N VAL A 317 -2.70 5.38 -7.20
CA VAL A 317 -1.29 5.73 -7.50
C VAL A 317 -1.16 6.44 -8.85
N THR A 318 -2.01 6.11 -9.83
CA THR A 318 -2.06 6.83 -11.10
C THR A 318 -2.54 8.27 -10.92
N ALA A 319 -3.52 8.49 -10.07
CA ALA A 319 -4.04 9.84 -9.78
C ALA A 319 -3.09 10.64 -8.85
N TYR A 320 -2.39 9.96 -7.95
CA TYR A 320 -1.53 10.55 -6.91
C TYR A 320 -0.19 9.81 -6.80
N PRO A 321 0.69 9.93 -7.81
CA PRO A 321 1.91 9.11 -7.90
C PRO A 321 2.98 9.43 -6.84
N GLY A 322 2.87 10.57 -6.15
CA GLY A 322 3.75 10.98 -5.06
C GLY A 322 3.37 10.47 -3.68
N GLU A 323 2.29 9.68 -3.54
CA GLU A 323 1.79 9.21 -2.25
C GLU A 323 2.48 7.89 -1.83
N PRO A 324 3.34 7.90 -0.80
CA PRO A 324 4.19 6.75 -0.49
C PRO A 324 3.43 5.55 0.05
N GLU A 325 2.39 5.75 0.86
CA GLU A 325 1.65 4.66 1.49
C GLU A 325 0.96 3.75 0.45
N ALA A 326 0.26 4.34 -0.50
CA ALA A 326 -0.40 3.60 -1.58
C ALA A 326 0.61 2.93 -2.52
N ALA A 327 1.69 3.65 -2.88
CA ALA A 327 2.75 3.12 -3.74
C ALA A 327 3.46 1.92 -3.09
N ILE A 328 3.82 2.00 -1.81
CA ILE A 328 4.45 0.89 -1.07
C ILE A 328 3.49 -0.30 -0.96
N SER A 329 2.21 -0.05 -0.70
CA SER A 329 1.18 -1.10 -0.63
C SER A 329 1.04 -1.81 -1.98
N LEU A 330 0.96 -1.06 -3.08
CA LEU A 330 0.89 -1.61 -4.44
C LEU A 330 2.13 -2.43 -4.79
N ALA A 331 3.32 -1.90 -4.52
CA ALA A 331 4.58 -2.61 -4.74
C ALA A 331 4.66 -3.91 -3.93
N THR A 332 4.15 -3.90 -2.69
CA THR A 332 4.10 -5.09 -1.83
C THR A 332 3.21 -6.19 -2.43
N LEU A 333 2.01 -5.85 -2.90
CA LEU A 333 1.09 -6.82 -3.53
C LEU A 333 1.67 -7.37 -4.84
N TYR A 334 2.31 -6.53 -5.66
CA TYR A 334 3.03 -7.00 -6.85
C TYR A 334 4.15 -7.98 -6.50
N ALA A 335 4.98 -7.66 -5.51
CA ALA A 335 6.09 -8.49 -5.10
C ALA A 335 5.62 -9.85 -4.51
N GLN A 336 4.59 -9.85 -3.66
CA GLN A 336 4.00 -11.05 -3.07
C GLN A 336 3.41 -11.98 -4.13
N SER A 337 2.80 -11.42 -5.18
CA SER A 337 2.26 -12.19 -6.32
C SER A 337 3.32 -12.53 -7.38
N GLY A 338 4.62 -12.40 -7.08
CA GLY A 338 5.71 -12.77 -7.99
C GLY A 338 6.04 -11.76 -9.08
N ARG A 339 5.38 -10.58 -9.11
CA ARG A 339 5.55 -9.52 -10.11
C ARG A 339 6.56 -8.46 -9.66
N GLY A 340 7.77 -8.89 -9.28
CA GLY A 340 8.81 -8.03 -8.72
C GLY A 340 9.26 -6.88 -9.64
N ALA A 341 9.18 -7.04 -10.96
CA ALA A 341 9.50 -5.96 -11.90
C ALA A 341 8.47 -4.82 -11.82
N LEU A 342 7.17 -5.14 -11.72
CA LEU A 342 6.13 -4.13 -11.53
C LEU A 342 6.27 -3.42 -10.18
N ALA A 343 6.62 -4.16 -9.13
CA ALA A 343 6.91 -3.56 -7.82
C ALA A 343 8.06 -2.54 -7.91
N ALA A 344 9.13 -2.85 -8.63
CA ALA A 344 10.24 -1.93 -8.83
C ALA A 344 9.82 -0.67 -9.61
N ALA A 345 9.01 -0.83 -10.67
CA ALA A 345 8.51 0.31 -11.46
C ALA A 345 7.63 1.26 -10.63
N VAL A 346 6.86 0.74 -9.66
CA VAL A 346 6.08 1.58 -8.73
C VAL A 346 7.01 2.44 -7.86
N PHE A 347 8.14 1.89 -7.37
CA PHE A 347 9.12 2.68 -6.62
C PHE A 347 9.81 3.73 -7.49
N ASP A 348 10.08 3.41 -8.76
CA ASP A 348 10.64 4.39 -9.71
C ASP A 348 9.69 5.55 -9.93
N SER A 349 8.41 5.27 -10.13
CA SER A 349 7.37 6.28 -10.26
C SER A 349 7.26 7.14 -8.99
N LEU A 350 7.23 6.53 -7.81
CA LEU A 350 7.20 7.25 -6.53
C LEU A 350 8.39 8.19 -6.39
N ALA A 351 9.60 7.73 -6.71
CA ALA A 351 10.81 8.54 -6.61
C ALA A 351 10.80 9.74 -7.57
N ALA A 352 10.20 9.59 -8.76
CA ALA A 352 10.09 10.67 -9.75
C ALA A 352 9.06 11.74 -9.34
N HIS A 353 7.97 11.37 -8.68
CA HIS A 353 6.88 12.27 -8.33
C HIS A 353 6.91 12.78 -6.89
N ALA A 354 7.80 12.25 -6.06
CA ALA A 354 8.01 12.69 -4.69
C ALA A 354 9.51 12.96 -4.43
N PRO A 355 10.10 14.00 -5.03
CA PRO A 355 11.51 14.31 -4.86
C PRO A 355 11.89 14.62 -3.42
N GLU A 356 10.97 15.19 -2.65
CA GLU A 356 11.15 15.53 -1.23
C GLU A 356 10.86 14.35 -0.27
N LEU A 357 10.60 13.15 -0.80
CA LEU A 357 10.31 11.97 0.02
C LEU A 357 11.49 11.65 0.95
N GLU A 358 11.22 11.60 2.24
CA GLU A 358 12.21 11.24 3.25
C GLU A 358 12.75 9.82 3.03
N PRO A 359 14.08 9.60 3.09
CA PRO A 359 14.68 8.28 2.84
C PRO A 359 14.12 7.16 3.73
N ASP A 360 13.79 7.48 4.97
CA ASP A 360 13.27 6.53 5.96
C ASP A 360 11.91 5.93 5.55
N ALA A 361 11.13 6.64 4.73
CA ALA A 361 9.90 6.11 4.14
C ALA A 361 10.15 4.88 3.23
N LEU A 362 11.36 4.73 2.71
CA LEU A 362 11.77 3.61 1.85
C LEU A 362 12.59 2.54 2.58
N PHE A 363 13.36 2.91 3.62
CA PHE A 363 14.23 1.98 4.31
C PHE A 363 13.48 0.88 5.08
N GLY A 364 12.48 1.25 5.88
CA GLY A 364 11.67 0.28 6.61
C GLY A 364 10.93 -0.70 5.71
N PRO A 365 10.14 -0.24 4.73
CA PRO A 365 9.48 -1.11 3.76
C PRO A 365 10.45 -1.96 2.95
N GLY A 366 11.55 -1.38 2.45
CA GLY A 366 12.57 -2.08 1.68
C GLY A 366 13.24 -3.19 2.48
N GLY A 367 13.61 -2.93 3.74
CA GLY A 367 14.18 -3.93 4.65
C GLY A 367 13.22 -5.09 4.90
N ARG A 368 11.95 -4.80 5.24
CA ARG A 368 10.92 -5.85 5.41
C ARG A 368 10.71 -6.69 4.16
N MET A 369 10.76 -6.08 2.97
CA MET A 369 10.68 -6.84 1.72
C MET A 369 11.85 -7.81 1.55
N VAL A 370 13.07 -7.39 1.91
CA VAL A 370 14.25 -8.28 1.88
C VAL A 370 14.09 -9.43 2.87
N GLU A 371 13.68 -9.17 4.10
CA GLU A 371 13.39 -10.20 5.12
C GLU A 371 12.34 -11.21 4.64
N GLN A 372 11.36 -10.76 3.87
CA GLN A 372 10.32 -11.58 3.27
C GLN A 372 10.75 -12.29 1.97
N GLY A 373 12.01 -12.18 1.55
CA GLY A 373 12.50 -12.77 0.30
C GLY A 373 12.03 -12.06 -0.97
N LEU A 374 11.51 -10.84 -0.88
CA LEU A 374 11.06 -10.00 -2.00
C LEU A 374 12.23 -9.13 -2.49
N TYR A 375 13.36 -9.79 -2.79
CA TYR A 375 14.67 -9.16 -2.95
C TYR A 375 14.72 -8.06 -4.01
N ARG A 376 14.09 -8.22 -5.19
CA ARG A 376 14.12 -7.21 -6.26
C ARG A 376 13.42 -5.92 -5.85
N ALA A 377 12.24 -6.03 -5.27
CA ALA A 377 11.46 -4.88 -4.81
C ALA A 377 12.16 -4.17 -3.65
N GLY A 378 12.63 -4.96 -2.65
CA GLY A 378 13.38 -4.44 -1.51
C GLY A 378 14.66 -3.74 -1.93
N ALA A 379 15.44 -4.34 -2.84
CA ALA A 379 16.67 -3.73 -3.37
C ALA A 379 16.37 -2.39 -4.05
N ARG A 380 15.28 -2.28 -4.82
CA ARG A 380 14.93 -1.03 -5.49
C ARG A 380 14.56 0.07 -4.51
N ALA A 381 13.69 -0.22 -3.53
CA ALA A 381 13.32 0.72 -2.49
C ALA A 381 14.55 1.22 -1.71
N LEU A 382 15.42 0.28 -1.26
CA LEU A 382 16.64 0.61 -0.54
C LEU A 382 17.62 1.44 -1.38
N THR A 383 17.79 1.13 -2.67
CA THR A 383 18.65 1.90 -3.58
C THR A 383 18.18 3.34 -3.70
N LEU A 384 16.87 3.58 -3.84
CA LEU A 384 16.30 4.93 -3.94
C LEU A 384 16.45 5.70 -2.63
N GLY A 385 16.25 5.06 -1.48
CA GLY A 385 16.51 5.67 -0.17
C GLY A 385 18.00 6.02 0.03
N LEU A 386 18.91 5.08 -0.32
CA LEU A 386 20.36 5.26 -0.21
C LEU A 386 20.96 6.26 -1.21
N ALA A 387 20.26 6.60 -2.28
CA ALA A 387 20.63 7.72 -3.14
C ALA A 387 20.48 9.08 -2.43
N ARG A 388 19.58 9.17 -1.45
CA ARG A 388 19.34 10.38 -0.65
C ARG A 388 20.07 10.37 0.70
N ASN A 389 20.17 9.20 1.35
CA ASN A 389 20.93 9.02 2.58
C ASN A 389 21.90 7.82 2.42
N PRO A 390 23.14 8.04 1.96
CA PRO A 390 24.09 6.98 1.67
C PRO A 390 24.74 6.33 2.91
N TYR A 391 24.50 6.86 4.11
CA TYR A 391 25.16 6.45 5.35
C TYR A 391 24.27 5.63 6.29
N ARG A 392 23.08 5.21 5.84
CA ARG A 392 22.21 4.34 6.62
C ARG A 392 22.72 2.89 6.57
N ARG A 393 23.45 2.48 7.61
CA ARG A 393 24.14 1.19 7.71
C ARG A 393 23.18 0.00 7.50
N ASP A 394 22.00 0.02 8.14
CA ASP A 394 21.04 -1.09 8.07
C ASP A 394 20.44 -1.23 6.67
N ALA A 395 20.21 -0.11 6.00
CA ALA A 395 19.74 -0.10 4.61
C ALA A 395 20.81 -0.66 3.66
N LEU A 396 22.10 -0.31 3.86
CA LEU A 396 23.22 -0.89 3.10
C LEU A 396 23.34 -2.39 3.35
N PHE A 397 23.20 -2.84 4.60
CA PHE A 397 23.25 -4.25 4.95
C PHE A 397 22.11 -5.03 4.25
N SER A 398 20.89 -4.56 4.38
CA SER A 398 19.71 -5.17 3.73
C SER A 398 19.84 -5.18 2.21
N LEU A 399 20.37 -4.09 1.60
CA LEU A 399 20.61 -4.04 0.17
C LEU A 399 21.70 -5.04 -0.27
N ALA A 400 22.79 -5.16 0.49
CA ALA A 400 23.83 -6.14 0.22
C ALA A 400 23.29 -7.58 0.33
N VAL A 401 22.47 -7.87 1.34
CA VAL A 401 21.76 -9.16 1.47
C VAL A 401 20.86 -9.42 0.26
N ALA A 402 20.10 -8.43 -0.20
CA ALA A 402 19.25 -8.57 -1.38
C ALA A 402 20.08 -8.93 -2.64
N HIS A 403 21.17 -8.23 -2.90
CA HIS A 403 22.06 -8.53 -4.03
C HIS A 403 22.79 -9.88 -3.89
N TYR A 404 23.16 -10.26 -2.67
CA TYR A 404 23.68 -11.59 -2.38
C TYR A 404 22.70 -12.69 -2.78
N GLN A 405 21.43 -12.56 -2.39
CA GLN A 405 20.38 -13.52 -2.70
C GLN A 405 20.03 -13.57 -4.20
N LEU A 406 20.10 -12.41 -4.87
CA LEU A 406 19.92 -12.31 -6.32
C LEU A 406 21.16 -12.80 -7.11
N ARG A 407 22.27 -13.12 -6.42
CA ARG A 407 23.58 -13.46 -7.01
C ARG A 407 24.11 -12.38 -7.98
N ASP A 408 23.76 -11.13 -7.70
CA ASP A 408 24.18 -9.98 -8.48
C ASP A 408 25.57 -9.50 -8.01
N SER A 409 26.62 -10.06 -8.59
CA SER A 409 28.00 -9.73 -8.22
C SER A 409 28.38 -8.28 -8.52
N ALA A 410 27.83 -7.71 -9.59
CA ALA A 410 28.13 -6.34 -10.01
C ALA A 410 27.59 -5.30 -9.00
N ALA A 411 26.42 -5.53 -8.45
CA ALA A 411 25.80 -4.64 -7.47
C ALA A 411 26.22 -4.96 -6.02
N LEU A 412 26.45 -6.24 -5.68
CA LEU A 412 26.81 -6.65 -4.31
C LEU A 412 28.11 -6.02 -3.83
N LEU A 413 29.18 -6.14 -4.63
CA LEU A 413 30.51 -5.76 -4.16
C LEU A 413 30.63 -4.27 -3.80
N PRO A 414 30.18 -3.30 -4.62
CA PRO A 414 30.22 -1.88 -4.26
C PRO A 414 29.43 -1.57 -2.99
N VAL A 415 28.24 -2.16 -2.82
CA VAL A 415 27.38 -1.95 -1.65
C VAL A 415 28.03 -2.53 -0.38
N ALA A 416 28.57 -3.75 -0.47
CA ALA A 416 29.24 -4.40 0.65
C ALA A 416 30.53 -3.66 1.06
N GLN A 417 31.28 -3.09 0.12
CA GLN A 417 32.44 -2.26 0.41
C GLN A 417 32.06 -0.96 1.13
N ARG A 418 30.98 -0.29 0.70
CA ARG A 418 30.46 0.89 1.40
C ARG A 418 30.03 0.55 2.83
N LEU A 419 29.33 -0.58 3.01
CA LEU A 419 28.96 -1.09 4.33
C LEU A 419 30.19 -1.33 5.21
N LEU A 420 31.26 -1.95 4.66
CA LEU A 420 32.49 -2.22 5.41
C LEU A 420 33.23 -0.95 5.84
N VAL A 421 33.10 0.15 5.10
CA VAL A 421 33.65 1.47 5.51
C VAL A 421 32.96 1.99 6.76
N LEU A 422 31.63 1.77 6.88
CA LEU A 422 30.87 2.21 8.04
C LEU A 422 31.07 1.26 9.24
N ASP A 423 31.14 -0.04 8.97
CA ASP A 423 31.09 -1.13 9.97
C ASP A 423 32.23 -2.14 9.75
N PRO A 424 33.51 -1.72 9.97
CA PRO A 424 34.69 -2.48 9.58
C PRO A 424 35.01 -3.70 10.45
N LEU A 425 34.48 -3.76 11.68
CA LEU A 425 34.72 -4.86 12.63
C LEU A 425 33.50 -5.80 12.74
N ASN A 426 32.63 -5.82 11.75
CA ASN A 426 31.49 -6.72 11.70
C ASN A 426 31.75 -7.89 10.75
N ARG A 427 31.60 -9.11 11.24
CA ARG A 427 31.86 -10.33 10.46
C ARG A 427 30.90 -10.49 9.28
N ALA A 428 29.65 -10.11 9.44
CA ALA A 428 28.69 -10.22 8.35
C ALA A 428 29.04 -9.27 7.21
N SER A 429 29.48 -8.04 7.51
CA SER A 429 29.96 -7.07 6.52
C SER A 429 31.16 -7.62 5.72
N LEU A 430 32.14 -8.22 6.40
CA LEU A 430 33.29 -8.87 5.77
C LEU A 430 32.88 -10.06 4.88
N LYS A 431 31.93 -10.89 5.33
CA LYS A 431 31.41 -12.04 4.57
C LYS A 431 30.62 -11.61 3.32
N LEU A 432 29.91 -10.49 3.36
CA LEU A 432 29.25 -9.93 2.18
C LEU A 432 30.27 -9.44 1.14
N VAL A 433 31.36 -8.81 1.56
CA VAL A 433 32.48 -8.45 0.66
C VAL A 433 33.14 -9.70 0.07
N ALA A 434 33.38 -10.71 0.90
CA ALA A 434 33.93 -11.99 0.43
C ALA A 434 33.02 -12.65 -0.63
N ALA A 435 31.71 -12.63 -0.40
CA ALA A 435 30.74 -13.17 -1.35
C ALA A 435 30.72 -12.38 -2.67
N GLY A 436 30.84 -11.06 -2.62
CA GLY A 436 30.96 -10.23 -3.83
C GLY A 436 32.17 -10.59 -4.67
N TRP A 437 33.34 -10.82 -4.02
CA TRP A 437 34.55 -11.29 -4.70
C TRP A 437 34.40 -12.72 -5.23
N ASP A 438 33.75 -13.62 -4.48
CA ASP A 438 33.50 -15.00 -4.89
C ASP A 438 32.62 -15.07 -6.15
N PHE A 439 31.54 -14.32 -6.17
CA PHE A 439 30.66 -14.22 -7.35
C PHE A 439 31.39 -13.63 -8.57
N GLY A 440 32.36 -12.74 -8.34
CA GLY A 440 33.24 -12.20 -9.37
C GLY A 440 34.43 -13.10 -9.74
N GLY A 441 34.53 -14.33 -9.18
CA GLY A 441 35.57 -15.30 -9.47
C GLY A 441 36.96 -14.98 -8.88
N ARG A 442 37.09 -14.00 -7.98
CA ARG A 442 38.36 -13.52 -7.41
C ARG A 442 38.72 -14.28 -6.12
N ARG A 443 39.14 -15.52 -6.27
CA ARG A 443 39.39 -16.48 -5.17
C ARG A 443 40.34 -15.99 -4.09
N ASP A 444 41.41 -15.26 -4.44
CA ASP A 444 42.38 -14.77 -3.47
C ASP A 444 41.78 -13.68 -2.59
N SER A 445 41.05 -12.72 -3.16
CA SER A 445 40.33 -11.71 -2.41
C SER A 445 39.25 -12.36 -1.51
N THR A 446 38.53 -13.35 -2.03
CA THR A 446 37.53 -14.11 -1.24
C THR A 446 38.20 -14.75 -0.01
N ARG A 447 39.32 -15.46 -0.19
CA ARG A 447 40.04 -16.09 0.93
C ARG A 447 40.52 -15.07 1.95
N ALA A 448 41.05 -13.93 1.51
CA ALA A 448 41.54 -12.87 2.39
C ALA A 448 40.44 -12.32 3.30
N TYR A 449 39.28 -12.01 2.72
CA TYR A 449 38.12 -11.50 3.50
C TYR A 449 37.49 -12.56 4.39
N VAL A 450 37.41 -13.82 3.97
CA VAL A 450 36.97 -14.94 4.82
C VAL A 450 37.93 -15.14 5.99
N ALA A 451 39.23 -15.16 5.74
CA ALA A 451 40.23 -15.28 6.79
C ALA A 451 40.13 -14.10 7.79
N ARG A 452 39.97 -12.88 7.31
CA ARG A 452 39.76 -11.72 8.17
C ARG A 452 38.50 -11.86 9.02
N ALA A 453 37.35 -12.33 8.46
CA ALA A 453 36.09 -12.53 9.19
C ALA A 453 36.18 -13.65 10.23
N ASP A 454 36.80 -14.79 9.89
CA ASP A 454 36.76 -15.99 10.73
C ASP A 454 37.91 -16.05 11.75
N THR A 455 39.11 -15.58 11.38
CA THR A 455 40.32 -15.67 12.24
C THR A 455 41.01 -14.33 12.47
N GLY A 456 40.86 -13.34 11.61
CA GLY A 456 41.57 -12.06 11.69
C GLY A 456 41.01 -11.11 12.74
N LEU A 457 39.68 -11.05 12.91
CA LEU A 457 39.06 -10.20 13.93
C LEU A 457 39.37 -10.73 15.34
N ALA A 458 39.84 -9.84 16.22
CA ALA A 458 39.91 -10.10 17.65
C ALA A 458 38.58 -9.82 18.34
N VAL A 459 37.95 -8.71 18.01
CA VAL A 459 36.69 -8.25 18.56
C VAL A 459 35.72 -7.95 17.42
N GLU A 460 34.46 -8.33 17.59
CA GLU A 460 33.36 -7.95 16.70
C GLU A 460 32.56 -6.83 17.35
N ILE A 461 32.24 -5.78 16.57
CA ILE A 461 31.33 -4.73 16.97
C ILE A 461 29.96 -4.99 16.34
N SER A 462 28.93 -4.91 17.16
CA SER A 462 27.53 -4.95 16.74
C SER A 462 26.82 -3.68 17.17
N VAL A 463 25.94 -3.16 16.32
CA VAL A 463 25.10 -1.99 16.61
C VAL A 463 23.65 -2.42 16.38
N PRO A 464 22.97 -2.90 17.42
CA PRO A 464 21.57 -3.35 17.30
C PRO A 464 20.58 -2.21 17.12
N SER A 465 20.91 -0.99 17.56
CA SER A 465 20.00 0.16 17.49
C SER A 465 20.76 1.43 17.13
N PHE A 466 20.17 2.20 16.21
CA PHE A 466 20.57 3.57 15.91
C PHE A 466 19.30 4.39 15.63
N VAL A 467 19.02 5.37 16.47
CA VAL A 467 17.82 6.21 16.43
C VAL A 467 18.23 7.67 16.35
N PRO A 468 18.25 8.26 15.14
CA PRO A 468 18.39 9.70 14.98
C PRO A 468 17.06 10.42 15.27
N ASP A 469 17.13 11.61 15.82
CA ASP A 469 16.00 12.51 16.01
C ASP A 469 16.35 13.96 15.65
N SER A 470 15.44 14.90 15.89
CA SER A 470 15.64 16.31 15.58
C SER A 470 16.72 16.99 16.43
N ALA A 471 17.04 16.44 17.61
CA ALA A 471 17.96 17.01 18.59
C ALA A 471 19.33 16.31 18.60
N GLY A 472 19.39 15.04 18.13
CA GLY A 472 20.61 14.26 18.17
C GLY A 472 20.47 12.83 17.64
N ALA A 473 21.18 11.91 18.27
CA ALA A 473 21.03 10.49 18.01
C ALA A 473 21.43 9.66 19.23
N SER A 474 20.77 8.48 19.35
CA SER A 474 21.20 7.41 20.25
C SER A 474 21.67 6.20 19.47
N LEU A 475 22.68 5.51 20.00
CA LEU A 475 23.26 4.31 19.40
C LEU A 475 23.57 3.31 20.49
N ASP A 476 22.98 2.12 20.40
CA ASP A 476 23.32 0.99 21.24
C ASP A 476 24.34 0.11 20.52
N ALA A 477 25.39 -0.29 21.22
CA ALA A 477 26.46 -1.08 20.64
C ALA A 477 26.95 -2.18 21.60
N GLY A 478 27.61 -3.18 21.03
CA GLY A 478 28.25 -4.25 21.77
C GLY A 478 29.57 -4.66 21.14
N ALA A 479 30.55 -4.92 21.98
CA ALA A 479 31.86 -5.49 21.60
C ALA A 479 31.92 -6.94 22.07
N LEU A 480 32.19 -7.91 21.18
CA LEU A 480 32.29 -9.33 21.49
C LEU A 480 33.72 -9.81 21.21
N ASN A 481 34.41 -10.36 22.22
CA ASN A 481 35.69 -11.01 22.02
C ASN A 481 35.51 -12.35 21.27
N LEU A 482 36.09 -12.46 20.10
CA LEU A 482 36.03 -13.65 19.25
C LEU A 482 37.11 -14.69 19.54
N LYS A 483 38.10 -14.36 20.37
CA LYS A 483 39.27 -15.21 20.67
C LYS A 483 39.03 -16.07 21.92
N SER A 484 39.92 -17.06 22.07
CA SER A 484 40.01 -17.89 23.28
C SER A 484 40.94 -17.27 24.35
N THR A 485 41.51 -16.10 24.09
CA THR A 485 42.35 -15.30 25.00
C THR A 485 41.66 -13.97 25.28
N PRO A 486 41.93 -13.28 26.39
CA PRO A 486 41.44 -11.94 26.65
C PRO A 486 41.83 -10.97 25.52
N SER A 487 40.95 -10.05 25.17
CA SER A 487 41.27 -8.98 24.21
C SER A 487 42.12 -7.89 24.85
N ALA A 488 42.90 -7.16 24.07
CA ALA A 488 43.41 -5.89 24.53
C ALA A 488 42.27 -4.87 24.72
N PRO A 489 42.37 -3.95 25.68
CA PRO A 489 41.44 -2.79 25.73
C PRO A 489 41.70 -1.89 24.51
N PHE A 490 40.64 -1.21 24.04
CA PHE A 490 40.75 -0.30 22.90
C PHE A 490 39.71 0.81 23.01
N ARG A 491 39.96 1.92 22.31
CA ARG A 491 38.99 3.02 22.22
C ARG A 491 38.20 2.92 20.92
N LEU A 492 36.87 2.90 21.04
CA LEU A 492 35.98 2.98 19.90
C LEU A 492 35.49 4.43 19.74
N THR A 493 35.78 5.03 18.60
CA THR A 493 35.34 6.37 18.25
C THR A 493 34.25 6.25 17.20
N VAL A 494 33.04 6.73 17.51
CA VAL A 494 31.87 6.76 16.61
C VAL A 494 31.68 8.18 16.10
N GLU A 495 31.68 8.33 14.79
CA GLU A 495 31.39 9.58 14.09
C GLU A 495 29.97 9.53 13.57
N PHE A 496 29.14 10.50 13.96
CA PHE A 496 27.78 10.66 13.50
C PHE A 496 27.74 11.61 12.31
N LEU A 497 27.14 11.17 11.22
CA LEU A 497 27.23 11.80 9.90
C LEU A 497 25.91 12.38 9.47
N ASP A 498 25.94 13.48 8.73
CA ASP A 498 24.81 13.96 7.94
C ASP A 498 24.70 13.21 6.58
N VAL A 499 23.70 13.55 5.78
CA VAL A 499 23.50 12.93 4.46
C VAL A 499 24.63 13.21 3.46
N SER A 500 25.46 14.25 3.69
CA SER A 500 26.64 14.57 2.86
C SER A 500 27.89 13.83 3.31
N GLY A 501 27.86 13.16 4.47
CA GLY A 501 29.00 12.47 5.09
C GLY A 501 29.87 13.36 5.97
N GLN A 502 29.43 14.58 6.25
CA GLN A 502 30.10 15.44 7.21
C GLN A 502 29.86 14.95 8.64
N VAL A 503 30.89 15.03 9.47
CA VAL A 503 30.81 14.65 10.89
C VAL A 503 30.08 15.76 11.64
N VAL A 504 28.89 15.44 12.14
CA VAL A 504 28.03 16.34 12.94
C VAL A 504 28.41 16.27 14.42
N ALA A 505 28.68 15.05 14.89
CA ALA A 505 29.05 14.78 16.28
C ALA A 505 30.00 13.59 16.36
N THR A 506 30.74 13.50 17.46
CA THR A 506 31.63 12.37 17.74
C THR A 506 31.43 11.92 19.19
N ALA A 507 31.32 10.63 19.41
CA ALA A 507 31.36 10.04 20.74
C ALA A 507 32.42 8.94 20.79
N ALA A 508 33.04 8.75 21.94
CA ALA A 508 34.01 7.69 22.15
C ALA A 508 33.64 6.86 23.37
N HIS A 509 33.98 5.55 23.29
CA HIS A 509 33.80 4.62 24.39
C HIS A 509 35.07 3.78 24.54
N ASP A 510 35.58 3.68 25.76
CA ASP A 510 36.72 2.85 26.08
C ASP A 510 36.23 1.43 26.38
N VAL A 511 36.48 0.51 25.46
CA VAL A 511 36.12 -0.90 25.62
C VAL A 511 37.20 -1.57 26.48
N PRO A 512 36.85 -2.14 27.64
CA PRO A 512 37.84 -2.80 28.51
C PRO A 512 38.37 -4.08 27.89
N SER A 513 39.39 -4.66 28.49
CA SER A 513 39.82 -6.02 28.15
C SER A 513 38.65 -6.99 28.38
N LEU A 514 38.26 -7.70 27.34
CA LEU A 514 37.15 -8.65 27.38
C LEU A 514 37.66 -10.07 27.59
N PRO A 515 37.17 -10.82 28.58
CA PRO A 515 37.46 -12.24 28.71
C PRO A 515 37.10 -13.02 27.43
N PRO A 516 37.63 -14.23 27.25
CA PRO A 516 37.33 -15.07 26.09
C PRO A 516 35.82 -15.25 25.87
N ARG A 517 35.35 -14.97 24.65
CA ARG A 517 33.94 -15.15 24.24
C ARG A 517 32.90 -14.30 25.00
N GLN A 518 33.35 -13.33 25.78
CA GLN A 518 32.45 -12.41 26.48
C GLN A 518 32.20 -11.13 25.67
N SER A 519 31.03 -10.51 25.95
CA SER A 519 30.61 -9.27 25.34
C SER A 519 30.52 -8.14 26.36
N HIS A 520 30.69 -6.91 25.89
CA HIS A 520 30.49 -5.67 26.63
C HIS A 520 29.48 -4.80 25.84
N ALA A 521 28.34 -4.49 26.43
CA ALA A 521 27.32 -3.62 25.86
C ALA A 521 27.48 -2.20 26.38
N PHE A 522 27.24 -1.21 25.52
CA PHE A 522 27.28 0.21 25.85
C PHE A 522 26.32 1.01 24.97
N ALA A 523 25.95 2.20 25.43
CA ALA A 523 25.11 3.12 24.69
C ALA A 523 25.83 4.47 24.54
N LEU A 524 25.62 5.13 23.41
CA LEU A 524 26.12 6.46 23.11
C LEU A 524 24.96 7.37 22.80
N GLN A 525 25.02 8.60 23.31
CA GLN A 525 24.07 9.66 22.98
C GLN A 525 24.84 10.91 22.57
N VAL A 526 24.40 11.57 21.53
CA VAL A 526 25.00 12.81 21.03
C VAL A 526 23.91 13.81 20.68
N SER A 527 24.25 15.10 20.85
CA SER A 527 23.44 16.18 20.34
C SER A 527 23.96 16.64 18.97
N GLY A 528 23.06 16.93 18.04
CA GLY A 528 23.43 17.37 16.71
C GLY A 528 22.22 17.29 15.77
N LYS A 529 22.07 18.28 14.90
CA LYS A 529 20.96 18.31 13.95
C LYS A 529 21.30 17.57 12.66
N ARG A 530 20.32 16.93 12.03
CA ARG A 530 20.46 16.26 10.72
C ARG A 530 21.41 15.04 10.73
N ILE A 531 21.56 14.39 11.88
CA ILE A 531 22.29 13.11 11.90
C ILE A 531 21.52 12.09 11.09
N ALA A 532 22.17 11.47 10.10
CA ALA A 532 21.55 10.58 9.13
C ALA A 532 22.17 9.17 9.14
N GLY A 533 23.40 9.04 9.69
CA GLY A 533 24.12 7.78 9.76
C GLY A 533 25.31 7.87 10.72
N TRP A 534 26.10 6.80 10.72
CA TRP A 534 27.27 6.70 11.57
C TRP A 534 28.35 5.82 10.92
N ARG A 535 29.57 6.00 11.36
CA ARG A 535 30.71 5.10 11.15
C ARG A 535 31.57 5.07 12.40
N TYR A 536 32.38 4.04 12.52
CA TYR A 536 33.31 3.98 13.66
C TYR A 536 34.71 3.54 13.24
N ARG A 537 35.67 3.82 14.14
CA ARG A 537 37.06 3.31 14.11
C ARG A 537 37.48 2.88 15.51
N ALA A 538 38.31 1.85 15.59
CA ALA A 538 38.97 1.41 16.81
C ALA A 538 40.46 1.84 16.78
N SER A 539 40.97 2.33 17.90
CA SER A 539 42.36 2.75 18.09
C SER A 539 42.94 2.18 19.37
#